data_c3596ebc72ad093b8d641aac00e90d01
#
_entry.id   c3596ebc72ad093b8d641aac00e90d01
#
_cell.length_a   1.000
_cell.length_b   1.000
_cell.length_c   1.000
_cell.angle_alpha   90.00
_cell.angle_beta   90.00
_cell.angle_gamma   90.00
#
_symmetry.space_group_name_H-M   'P 1'
#
loop_
_entity.id
_entity.type
_entity.pdbx_description
1 polymer ?
#
loop_
_entity_poly.entity_id
_entity_poly.type
_entity_poly.pdbx_seq_one_letter_code
_entity_poly.pdbx_strand_id
1 'polypeptide(L)'
;MKSKNAGLYIHIPFCRSKCPYCDFYSLRLDESAANVYTDTLIHRIPALAAKYNITADTVYIGGGTPSALGAERLGRIIGAAREFSSSECETTVEINPFDAAKKNLDFALLREAGVNRISMGMQSANDGERRALGRLSGRDDVSLAVRRAGDAGIENISLDLM
;
A
#
# COMPACT_ATOMS: atom_id res chain seq x y z
N MET A 1 -31.22 9.23 1.32
CA MET A 1 -30.41 10.00 0.35
C MET A 1 -29.49 9.03 -0.35
N LYS A 2 -29.26 9.17 -1.66
CA LYS A 2 -28.24 8.33 -2.35
C LYS A 2 -26.85 8.66 -1.80
N SER A 3 -25.99 7.64 -1.62
CA SER A 3 -24.59 7.84 -1.26
C SER A 3 -23.85 8.63 -2.37
N LYS A 4 -22.77 9.28 -2.00
CA LYS A 4 -21.90 10.00 -2.94
C LYS A 4 -20.72 9.08 -3.29
N ASN A 5 -20.48 8.88 -4.58
CA ASN A 5 -19.27 8.19 -5.02
C ASN A 5 -18.04 9.08 -4.79
N ALA A 6 -16.97 8.50 -4.23
CA ALA A 6 -15.73 9.21 -3.97
C ALA A 6 -14.54 8.24 -3.98
N GLY A 7 -13.35 8.75 -4.31
CA GLY A 7 -12.09 8.05 -4.05
C GLY A 7 -11.68 8.21 -2.58
N LEU A 8 -11.21 7.13 -1.96
CA LEU A 8 -10.65 7.14 -0.63
C LEU A 8 -9.12 7.04 -0.71
N TYR A 9 -8.42 8.08 -0.25
CA TYR A 9 -6.98 8.02 -0.06
C TYR A 9 -6.63 7.78 1.42
N ILE A 10 -5.82 6.75 1.68
CA ILE A 10 -5.34 6.41 3.01
C ILE A 10 -3.83 6.61 3.04
N HIS A 11 -3.37 7.59 3.82
CA HIS A 11 -1.95 7.87 3.97
C HIS A 11 -1.31 6.98 5.03
N ILE A 12 -0.26 6.25 4.69
CA ILE A 12 0.55 5.48 5.65
C ILE A 12 1.90 6.20 5.81
N PRO A 13 2.12 6.89 6.94
CA PRO A 13 3.29 7.77 7.11
C PRO A 13 4.56 7.02 7.54
N PHE A 14 4.68 5.73 7.29
CA PHE A 14 5.81 4.94 7.77
C PHE A 14 6.73 4.48 6.65
N CYS A 15 8.05 4.62 6.87
CA CYS A 15 9.10 4.05 6.03
C CYS A 15 10.12 3.31 6.89
N ARG A 16 10.71 2.22 6.38
CA ARG A 16 11.85 1.56 7.04
C ARG A 16 13.10 2.43 7.00
N SER A 17 13.30 3.14 5.87
CA SER A 17 14.35 4.13 5.66
C SER A 17 13.84 5.26 4.77
N LYS A 18 14.31 6.48 5.00
CA LYS A 18 14.02 7.64 4.14
C LYS A 18 14.98 7.63 2.95
N CYS A 19 14.42 7.65 1.74
CA CYS A 19 15.23 7.80 0.52
C CYS A 19 15.70 9.25 0.39
N PRO A 20 16.96 9.51 -0.05
CA PRO A 20 17.51 10.87 -0.12
C PRO A 20 16.74 11.85 -1.00
N TYR A 21 16.05 11.33 -2.03
CA TYR A 21 15.29 12.14 -2.99
C TYR A 21 13.82 12.35 -2.58
N CYS A 22 13.33 11.62 -1.57
CA CYS A 22 11.91 11.59 -1.26
C CYS A 22 11.51 12.70 -0.30
N ASP A 23 10.57 13.56 -0.73
CA ASP A 23 10.02 14.65 0.07
C ASP A 23 8.63 14.35 0.64
N PHE A 24 8.10 13.15 0.43
CA PHE A 24 6.83 12.75 1.02
C PHE A 24 6.91 12.72 2.54
N TYR A 25 5.81 13.15 3.19
CA TYR A 25 5.69 13.07 4.63
C TYR A 25 5.78 11.62 5.10
N SER A 26 6.83 11.31 5.83
CA SER A 26 7.04 9.97 6.38
C SER A 26 7.87 10.00 7.65
N LEU A 27 7.62 9.06 8.52
CA LEU A 27 8.30 8.79 9.78
C LEU A 27 9.02 7.44 9.67
N ARG A 28 10.06 7.25 10.47
CA ARG A 28 10.65 5.92 10.60
C ARG A 28 9.63 4.97 11.21
N LEU A 29 9.53 3.75 10.66
CA LEU A 29 8.63 2.72 11.19
C LEU A 29 8.97 2.43 12.65
N ASP A 30 7.97 2.61 13.50
CA ASP A 30 7.92 2.16 14.88
C ASP A 30 6.72 1.24 15.05
N GLU A 31 6.92 0.03 15.56
CA GLU A 31 5.89 -1.00 15.61
C GLU A 31 4.72 -0.63 16.54
N SER A 32 5.00 0.05 17.65
CA SER A 32 3.97 0.52 18.59
C SER A 32 3.11 1.61 17.96
N ALA A 33 3.76 2.61 17.35
CA ALA A 33 3.06 3.67 16.64
C ALA A 33 2.25 3.13 15.44
N ALA A 34 2.79 2.15 14.71
CA ALA A 34 2.10 1.51 13.60
C ALA A 34 0.82 0.77 14.05
N ASN A 35 0.86 0.10 15.21
CA ASN A 35 -0.32 -0.56 15.78
C ASN A 35 -1.40 0.47 16.14
N VAL A 36 -1.03 1.51 16.89
CA VAL A 36 -1.97 2.56 17.31
C VAL A 36 -2.56 3.28 16.09
N TYR A 37 -1.74 3.55 15.09
CA TYR A 37 -2.18 4.18 13.84
C TYR A 37 -3.16 3.30 13.07
N THR A 38 -2.86 2.01 12.94
CA THR A 38 -3.73 1.01 12.29
C THR A 38 -5.08 0.96 13.01
N ASP A 39 -5.09 0.80 14.31
CA ASP A 39 -6.33 0.74 15.11
C ASP A 39 -7.14 2.04 14.99
N THR A 40 -6.47 3.19 14.97
CA THR A 40 -7.12 4.48 14.76
C THR A 40 -7.79 4.54 13.38
N LEU A 41 -7.12 4.11 12.30
CA LEU A 41 -7.68 4.10 10.95
C LEU A 41 -8.90 3.20 10.84
N ILE A 42 -8.87 2.00 11.43
CA ILE A 42 -9.98 1.02 11.40
C ILE A 42 -11.26 1.65 11.97
N HIS A 43 -11.15 2.47 13.01
CA HIS A 43 -12.31 3.17 13.59
C HIS A 43 -12.68 4.45 12.83
N ARG A 44 -11.70 5.20 12.33
CA ARG A 44 -11.94 6.49 11.68
C ARG A 44 -12.54 6.36 10.29
N ILE A 45 -12.12 5.35 9.52
CA ILE A 45 -12.55 5.18 8.13
C ILE A 45 -14.07 5.01 8.03
N PRO A 46 -14.72 4.03 8.72
CA PRO A 46 -16.16 3.88 8.68
C PRO A 46 -16.91 5.11 9.22
N ALA A 47 -16.39 5.71 10.29
CA ALA A 47 -17.02 6.90 10.87
C ALA A 47 -17.06 8.08 9.89
N LEU A 48 -16.00 8.30 9.12
CA LEU A 48 -15.96 9.35 8.09
C LEU A 48 -16.88 9.01 6.91
N ALA A 49 -16.88 7.76 6.44
CA ALA A 49 -17.75 7.31 5.37
C ALA A 49 -19.22 7.51 5.72
N ALA A 50 -19.63 7.12 6.92
CA ALA A 50 -20.99 7.34 7.43
C ALA A 50 -21.32 8.84 7.55
N LYS A 51 -20.41 9.65 8.14
CA LYS A 51 -20.60 11.08 8.32
C LYS A 51 -20.87 11.82 7.00
N TYR A 52 -20.15 11.44 5.94
CA TYR A 52 -20.25 12.10 4.64
C TYR A 52 -21.15 11.37 3.66
N ASN A 53 -21.75 10.25 4.05
CA ASN A 53 -22.57 9.39 3.22
C ASN A 53 -21.87 9.01 1.90
N ILE A 54 -20.67 8.41 2.02
CA ILE A 54 -19.79 8.07 0.90
C ILE A 54 -19.91 6.58 0.59
N THR A 55 -19.89 6.25 -0.73
CA THR A 55 -19.53 4.93 -1.26
C THR A 55 -18.20 5.09 -2.00
N ALA A 56 -17.18 4.34 -1.62
CA ALA A 56 -15.89 4.39 -2.29
C ALA A 56 -15.91 3.54 -3.56
N ASP A 57 -15.58 4.13 -4.69
CA ASP A 57 -15.36 3.43 -5.98
C ASP A 57 -13.86 3.18 -6.24
N THR A 58 -12.99 3.91 -5.55
CA THR A 58 -11.55 3.62 -5.49
C THR A 58 -11.01 3.78 -4.07
N VAL A 59 -10.10 2.89 -3.68
CA VAL A 59 -9.31 2.98 -2.44
C VAL A 59 -7.84 2.98 -2.81
N TYR A 60 -7.12 4.02 -2.43
CA TYR A 60 -5.68 4.13 -2.67
C TYR A 60 -4.93 4.25 -1.35
N ILE A 61 -4.05 3.29 -1.06
CA ILE A 61 -3.22 3.26 0.14
C ILE A 61 -1.78 3.58 -0.25
N GLY A 62 -1.35 4.78 0.10
CA GLY A 62 -0.06 5.33 -0.30
C GLY A 62 0.63 6.11 0.81
N GLY A 63 1.64 6.90 0.45
CA GLY A 63 2.31 7.83 1.34
C GLY A 63 3.78 7.57 1.55
N GLY A 64 4.19 7.10 2.72
CA GLY A 64 5.56 6.68 2.99
C GLY A 64 5.86 5.33 2.31
N THR A 65 5.55 4.24 2.97
CA THR A 65 5.68 2.88 2.44
C THR A 65 4.61 1.99 3.08
N PRO A 66 3.42 1.89 2.49
CA PRO A 66 2.34 1.08 3.06
C PRO A 66 2.74 -0.37 3.34
N SER A 67 3.51 -1.00 2.45
CA SER A 67 3.98 -2.38 2.62
C SER A 67 4.87 -2.59 3.87
N ALA A 68 5.45 -1.52 4.42
CA ALA A 68 6.22 -1.60 5.66
C ALA A 68 5.36 -2.00 6.88
N LEU A 69 4.04 -1.77 6.84
CA LEU A 69 3.10 -2.21 7.88
C LEU A 69 2.94 -3.74 7.93
N GLY A 70 3.21 -4.43 6.82
CA GLY A 70 2.91 -5.84 6.65
C GLY A 70 1.46 -6.10 6.22
N ALA A 71 1.22 -7.32 5.69
CA ALA A 71 -0.05 -7.67 5.07
C ALA A 71 -1.22 -7.72 6.08
N GLU A 72 -0.97 -8.14 7.32
CA GLU A 72 -2.01 -8.23 8.36
C GLU A 72 -2.62 -6.85 8.69
N ARG A 73 -1.80 -5.84 8.97
CA ARG A 73 -2.28 -4.50 9.28
C ARG A 73 -2.95 -3.86 8.06
N LEU A 74 -2.36 -4.03 6.87
CA LEU A 74 -2.98 -3.55 5.63
C LEU A 74 -4.33 -4.22 5.39
N GLY A 75 -4.44 -5.53 5.59
CA GLY A 75 -5.69 -6.27 5.46
C GLY A 75 -6.79 -5.75 6.38
N ARG A 76 -6.47 -5.42 7.63
CA ARG A 76 -7.41 -4.82 8.60
C ARG A 76 -7.88 -3.43 8.14
N ILE A 77 -6.97 -2.58 7.66
CA ILE A 77 -7.31 -1.24 7.14
C ILE A 77 -8.21 -1.36 5.91
N ILE A 78 -7.86 -2.24 4.97
CA ILE A 78 -8.64 -2.48 3.75
C ILE A 78 -10.03 -3.03 4.10
N GLY A 79 -10.11 -3.97 5.04
CA GLY A 79 -11.37 -4.50 5.54
C GLY A 79 -12.32 -3.41 6.01
N ALA A 80 -11.83 -2.45 6.80
CA ALA A 80 -12.60 -1.30 7.25
C ALA A 80 -13.07 -0.38 6.10
N ALA A 81 -12.29 -0.27 5.02
CA ALA A 81 -12.67 0.51 3.83
C ALA A 81 -13.72 -0.24 2.98
N ARG A 82 -13.67 -1.56 2.91
CA ARG A 82 -14.58 -2.37 2.09
C ARG A 82 -16.04 -2.32 2.54
N GLU A 83 -16.30 -2.04 3.81
CA GLU A 83 -17.66 -1.95 4.35
C GLU A 83 -18.56 -0.93 3.62
N PHE A 84 -17.94 0.08 2.97
CA PHE A 84 -18.64 1.11 2.22
C PHE A 84 -18.08 1.31 0.80
N SER A 85 -17.32 0.33 0.31
CA SER A 85 -16.85 0.32 -1.07
C SER A 85 -17.87 -0.30 -2.02
N SER A 86 -17.86 0.14 -3.28
CA SER A 86 -18.65 -0.51 -4.34
C SER A 86 -18.13 -1.92 -4.62
N SER A 87 -18.94 -2.76 -5.26
CA SER A 87 -18.56 -4.13 -5.65
C SER A 87 -17.38 -4.17 -6.62
N GLU A 88 -17.19 -3.09 -7.40
CA GLU A 88 -16.14 -2.96 -8.43
C GLU A 88 -15.02 -2.01 -8.01
N CYS A 89 -14.89 -1.76 -6.70
CA CYS A 89 -13.89 -0.84 -6.17
C CYS A 89 -12.46 -1.23 -6.56
N GLU A 90 -11.72 -0.32 -7.20
CA GLU A 90 -10.28 -0.49 -7.35
C GLU A 90 -9.59 -0.23 -6.01
N THR A 91 -8.89 -1.23 -5.50
CA THR A 91 -8.11 -1.12 -4.26
C THR A 91 -6.63 -1.24 -4.59
N THR A 92 -5.94 -0.11 -4.53
CA THR A 92 -4.49 0.01 -4.81
C THR A 92 -3.69 0.11 -3.52
N VAL A 93 -2.56 -0.60 -3.48
CA VAL A 93 -1.55 -0.47 -2.40
C VAL A 93 -0.19 -0.19 -3.01
N GLU A 94 0.51 0.81 -2.46
CA GLU A 94 1.92 1.05 -2.78
C GLU A 94 2.82 0.03 -2.08
N ILE A 95 3.68 -0.62 -2.86
CA ILE A 95 4.58 -1.68 -2.38
C ILE A 95 6.03 -1.28 -2.62
N ASN A 96 6.85 -1.40 -1.57
CA ASN A 96 8.29 -1.36 -1.75
C ASN A 96 8.80 -2.78 -2.08
N PRO A 97 9.56 -2.98 -3.18
CA PRO A 97 10.10 -4.28 -3.55
C PRO A 97 10.91 -4.95 -2.44
N PHE A 98 11.57 -4.19 -1.57
CA PHE A 98 12.29 -4.71 -0.42
C PHE A 98 11.36 -5.47 0.55
N ASP A 99 10.18 -4.91 0.86
CA ASP A 99 9.23 -5.57 1.75
C ASP A 99 8.68 -6.84 1.12
N ALA A 100 8.41 -6.80 -0.18
CA ALA A 100 7.94 -7.95 -0.93
C ALA A 100 8.95 -9.09 -0.97
N ALA A 101 10.23 -8.79 -1.29
CA ALA A 101 11.26 -9.80 -1.52
C ALA A 101 11.99 -10.22 -0.24
N LYS A 102 12.33 -9.26 0.63
CA LYS A 102 13.20 -9.50 1.81
C LYS A 102 12.43 -9.63 3.13
N LYS A 103 11.19 -9.12 3.20
CA LYS A 103 10.33 -9.22 4.39
C LYS A 103 9.14 -10.14 4.18
N ASN A 104 9.14 -10.86 3.07
CA ASN A 104 8.15 -11.89 2.75
C ASN A 104 6.71 -11.41 2.87
N LEU A 105 6.38 -10.23 2.31
CA LEU A 105 5.02 -9.68 2.30
C LEU A 105 4.05 -10.73 1.73
N ASP A 106 2.97 -10.99 2.43
CA ASP A 106 1.95 -11.95 2.02
C ASP A 106 0.98 -11.32 1.03
N PHE A 107 1.17 -11.60 -0.26
CA PHE A 107 0.30 -11.11 -1.32
C PHE A 107 -1.04 -11.83 -1.36
N ALA A 108 -1.12 -13.11 -0.94
CA ALA A 108 -2.38 -13.82 -0.89
C ALA A 108 -3.33 -13.19 0.13
N LEU A 109 -2.82 -12.87 1.31
CA LEU A 109 -3.57 -12.14 2.33
C LEU A 109 -4.03 -10.75 1.84
N LEU A 110 -3.18 -10.01 1.11
CA LEU A 110 -3.58 -8.73 0.50
C LEU A 110 -4.68 -8.93 -0.54
N ARG A 111 -4.58 -9.96 -1.37
CA ARG A 111 -5.60 -10.30 -2.39
C ARG A 111 -6.94 -10.66 -1.75
N GLU A 112 -6.94 -11.49 -0.69
CA GLU A 112 -8.12 -11.83 0.09
C GLU A 112 -8.76 -10.60 0.76
N ALA A 113 -7.95 -9.69 1.26
CA ALA A 113 -8.41 -8.42 1.81
C ALA A 113 -9.09 -7.53 0.75
N GLY A 114 -8.82 -7.76 -0.54
CA GLY A 114 -9.46 -7.07 -1.66
C GLY A 114 -8.53 -6.21 -2.51
N VAL A 115 -7.21 -6.27 -2.31
CA VAL A 115 -6.26 -5.62 -3.21
C VAL A 115 -6.37 -6.21 -4.60
N ASN A 116 -6.60 -5.35 -5.60
CA ASN A 116 -6.68 -5.74 -7.01
C ASN A 116 -5.73 -4.95 -7.90
N ARG A 117 -5.00 -3.96 -7.33
CA ARG A 117 -3.95 -3.20 -8.00
C ARG A 117 -2.78 -2.93 -7.08
N ILE A 118 -1.56 -2.95 -7.64
CA ILE A 118 -0.31 -2.59 -6.93
C ILE A 118 0.38 -1.47 -7.69
N SER A 119 0.89 -0.46 -6.96
CA SER A 119 1.92 0.47 -7.44
C SER A 119 3.24 0.14 -6.76
N MET A 120 4.29 -0.10 -7.54
CA MET A 120 5.57 -0.59 -7.00
C MET A 120 6.72 0.35 -7.38
N GLY A 121 7.37 0.92 -6.38
CA GLY A 121 8.50 1.82 -6.56
C GLY A 121 9.75 1.11 -7.08
N MET A 122 9.89 0.97 -8.39
CA MET A 122 11.09 0.41 -9.03
C MET A 122 12.22 1.43 -9.10
N GLN A 123 11.90 2.64 -9.53
CA GLN A 123 12.73 3.84 -9.74
C GLN A 123 13.72 3.72 -10.91
N SER A 124 14.46 2.63 -11.05
CA SER A 124 15.35 2.35 -12.18
C SER A 124 15.53 0.84 -12.37
N ALA A 125 15.74 0.42 -13.62
CA ALA A 125 16.15 -0.93 -13.98
C ALA A 125 17.65 -1.18 -13.73
N ASN A 126 18.44 -0.12 -13.49
CA ASN A 126 19.87 -0.18 -13.22
C ASN A 126 20.14 -0.24 -11.72
N ASP A 127 20.81 -1.29 -11.24
CA ASP A 127 21.12 -1.44 -9.82
C ASP A 127 22.10 -0.40 -9.29
N GLY A 128 22.97 0.18 -10.14
CA GLY A 128 23.86 1.28 -9.78
C GLY A 128 23.07 2.54 -9.43
N GLU A 129 22.11 2.89 -10.29
CA GLU A 129 21.20 4.03 -10.08
C GLU A 129 20.31 3.82 -8.85
N ARG A 130 19.77 2.60 -8.69
CA ARG A 130 18.98 2.24 -7.49
C ARG A 130 19.77 2.44 -6.20
N ARG A 131 21.03 2.01 -6.16
CA ARG A 131 21.92 2.26 -5.01
C ARG A 131 22.18 3.75 -4.77
N ALA A 132 22.41 4.51 -5.84
CA ALA A 132 22.57 5.97 -5.74
C ALA A 132 21.32 6.67 -5.18
N LEU A 133 20.13 6.15 -5.50
CA LEU A 133 18.84 6.59 -4.95
C LEU A 133 18.56 6.05 -3.52
N GLY A 134 19.49 5.33 -2.90
CA GLY A 134 19.32 4.77 -1.56
C GLY A 134 18.32 3.59 -1.47
N ARG A 135 18.04 2.90 -2.60
CA ARG A 135 17.14 1.74 -2.61
C ARG A 135 17.83 0.52 -2.04
N LEU A 136 17.13 -0.19 -1.15
CA LEU A 136 17.62 -1.41 -0.47
C LEU A 136 17.37 -2.69 -1.28
N SER A 137 16.60 -2.61 -2.36
CA SER A 137 16.24 -3.73 -3.24
C SER A 137 16.91 -3.58 -4.60
N GLY A 138 17.33 -4.70 -5.20
CA GLY A 138 17.85 -4.78 -6.57
C GLY A 138 16.73 -5.02 -7.60
N ARG A 139 17.11 -5.05 -8.89
CA ARG A 139 16.19 -5.37 -10.00
C ARG A 139 15.54 -6.75 -9.81
N ASP A 140 16.30 -7.74 -9.36
CA ASP A 140 15.78 -9.09 -9.17
C ASP A 140 14.73 -9.16 -8.05
N ASP A 141 14.84 -8.31 -7.02
CA ASP A 141 13.82 -8.19 -5.99
C ASP A 141 12.50 -7.64 -6.55
N VAL A 142 12.57 -6.68 -7.50
CA VAL A 142 11.38 -6.18 -8.22
C VAL A 142 10.74 -7.31 -9.02
N SER A 143 11.54 -8.05 -9.80
CA SER A 143 11.05 -9.17 -10.61
C SER A 143 10.42 -10.27 -9.75
N LEU A 144 11.01 -10.56 -8.59
CA LEU A 144 10.45 -11.51 -7.63
C LEU A 144 9.10 -10.99 -7.05
N ALA A 145 9.04 -9.71 -6.69
CA ALA A 145 7.83 -9.12 -6.14
C ALA A 145 6.67 -9.14 -7.15
N VAL A 146 6.94 -8.82 -8.43
CA VAL A 146 5.95 -8.87 -9.51
C VAL A 146 5.43 -10.30 -9.71
N ARG A 147 6.32 -11.30 -9.77
CA ARG A 147 5.89 -12.71 -9.89
C ARG A 147 5.01 -13.13 -8.72
N ARG A 148 5.43 -12.85 -7.48
CA ARG A 148 4.67 -13.22 -6.28
C ARG A 148 3.29 -12.55 -6.22
N ALA A 149 3.17 -11.31 -6.69
CA ALA A 149 1.88 -10.64 -6.80
C ALA A 149 0.98 -11.32 -7.84
N GLY A 150 1.53 -11.63 -9.02
CA GLY A 150 0.82 -12.38 -10.07
C GLY A 150 0.38 -13.77 -9.62
N ASP A 151 1.25 -14.53 -8.95
CA ASP A 151 0.94 -15.87 -8.39
C ASP A 151 -0.20 -15.80 -7.36
N ALA A 152 -0.35 -14.68 -6.66
CA ALA A 152 -1.46 -14.41 -5.74
C ALA A 152 -2.73 -13.87 -6.44
N GLY A 153 -2.73 -13.73 -7.77
CA GLY A 153 -3.88 -13.24 -8.54
C GLY A 153 -4.03 -11.72 -8.57
N ILE A 154 -2.95 -10.95 -8.30
CA ILE A 154 -2.94 -9.50 -8.47
C ILE A 154 -2.18 -9.20 -9.77
N GLU A 155 -2.91 -9.03 -10.89
CA GLU A 155 -2.34 -8.86 -12.22
C GLU A 155 -2.15 -7.39 -12.62
N ASN A 156 -2.91 -6.47 -12.01
CA ASN A 156 -2.81 -5.04 -12.28
C ASN A 156 -1.65 -4.43 -11.48
N ILE A 157 -0.49 -4.32 -12.11
CA ILE A 157 0.75 -3.86 -11.47
C ILE A 157 1.33 -2.69 -12.27
N SER A 158 1.54 -1.54 -11.63
CA SER A 158 2.33 -0.44 -12.16
C SER A 158 3.69 -0.35 -11.49
N LEU A 159 4.71 0.02 -12.27
CA LEU A 159 6.07 0.27 -11.78
C LEU A 159 6.38 1.76 -11.92
N ASP A 160 6.77 2.39 -10.81
CA ASP A 160 7.15 3.79 -10.78
C ASP A 160 8.62 3.92 -11.18
N LEU A 161 8.91 4.84 -12.11
CA LEU A 161 10.24 5.14 -12.62
C LEU A 161 10.58 6.62 -12.41
N MET A 162 11.86 6.91 -12.25
CA MET A 162 12.42 8.26 -12.14
C MET A 162 13.32 8.58 -13.33
#